data_8e8144a152b97a5fa81636a82ef4c881
#
_entry.id   8e8144a152b97a5fa81636a82ef4c881
#
_cell.length_a   1.000
_cell.length_b   1.000
_cell.length_c   1.000
_cell.angle_alpha   90.00
_cell.angle_beta   90.00
_cell.angle_gamma   90.00
#
_symmetry.space_group_name_H-M   'P 1'
#
loop_
_entity.id
_entity.type
_entity.pdbx_description
1 polymer ?
#
loop_
_entity_poly.entity_id
_entity_poly.type
_entity_poly.pdbx_seq_one_letter_code
_entity_poly.pdbx_strand_id
1 'polypeptide(L)'
;LSASVTPHATYSLQDAAFRAIAAAGNPLSVHFMESRGEQELFEERGPLHERNLREGVTIDFAGYGSPAGRIAGSVPKEKNMLLVHNTFVTEQIADTLQHRFGNRLTWVLCPRSNDFIEGATPPAELLHRLSGRIAVGTDSLASNDSLSMIDELKRFPEIPLPERLQWATRGGAEALGIDAWAGSFDIGKRPGAVLITGIDWDALTLLPHAASRRIL
;
A
#
# COMPACT_ATOMS: atom_id res chain seq x y z
N LEU A 1 11.98 2.02 19.29
CA LEU A 1 11.66 1.34 18.03
C LEU A 1 10.73 0.17 18.33
N SER A 2 9.59 0.10 17.65
CA SER A 2 8.70 -1.05 17.65
C SER A 2 8.88 -1.84 16.35
N ALA A 3 8.67 -3.15 16.41
CA ALA A 3 8.69 -4.03 15.25
C ALA A 3 7.43 -4.89 15.23
N SER A 4 6.94 -5.23 14.05
CA SER A 4 5.84 -6.16 13.86
C SER A 4 6.25 -7.22 12.86
N VAL A 5 5.84 -8.46 13.09
CA VAL A 5 5.94 -9.51 12.07
C VAL A 5 4.79 -9.36 11.09
N THR A 6 5.07 -9.58 9.82
CA THR A 6 4.06 -9.44 8.76
C THR A 6 4.29 -10.47 7.66
N PRO A 7 3.24 -11.01 7.02
CA PRO A 7 3.41 -11.79 5.79
C PRO A 7 3.88 -10.86 4.68
N HIS A 8 4.83 -11.32 3.86
CA HIS A 8 5.34 -10.52 2.76
C HIS A 8 4.25 -10.18 1.72
N ALA A 9 3.58 -11.21 1.22
CA ALA A 9 2.51 -11.10 0.22
C ALA A 9 1.43 -12.15 0.48
N THR A 10 0.30 -12.03 -0.19
CA THR A 10 -0.81 -12.98 -0.06
C THR A 10 -0.45 -14.39 -0.54
N TYR A 11 0.63 -14.56 -1.26
CA TYR A 11 1.03 -15.82 -1.90
C TYR A 11 2.42 -16.34 -1.48
N SER A 12 3.11 -15.65 -0.59
CA SER A 12 4.51 -15.95 -0.25
C SER A 12 4.68 -17.00 0.86
N LEU A 13 3.60 -17.40 1.51
CA LEU A 13 3.61 -18.32 2.64
C LEU A 13 2.50 -19.38 2.51
N GLN A 14 2.75 -20.58 3.04
CA GLN A 14 1.70 -21.57 3.25
C GLN A 14 0.67 -21.07 4.27
N ASP A 15 -0.54 -21.63 4.25
CA ASP A 15 -1.68 -21.08 5.00
C ASP A 15 -1.44 -21.05 6.51
N ALA A 16 -0.92 -22.13 7.09
CA ALA A 16 -0.65 -22.18 8.53
C ALA A 16 0.31 -21.08 8.99
N ALA A 17 1.40 -20.83 8.22
CA ALA A 17 2.38 -19.80 8.54
C ALA A 17 1.78 -18.39 8.36
N PHE A 18 1.02 -18.18 7.28
CA PHE A 18 0.34 -16.91 7.03
C PHE A 18 -0.60 -16.55 8.18
N ARG A 19 -1.46 -17.47 8.60
CA ARG A 19 -2.41 -17.27 9.69
C ARG A 19 -1.72 -17.02 11.04
N ALA A 20 -0.66 -17.77 11.33
CA ALA A 20 0.10 -17.57 12.57
C ALA A 20 0.74 -16.17 12.65
N ILE A 21 1.34 -15.71 11.55
CA ILE A 21 1.94 -14.38 11.46
C ILE A 21 0.84 -13.30 11.50
N ALA A 22 -0.27 -13.49 10.78
CA ALA A 22 -1.40 -12.56 10.80
C ALA A 22 -2.03 -12.43 12.19
N ALA A 23 -2.06 -13.49 12.97
CA ALA A 23 -2.52 -13.45 14.36
C ALA A 23 -1.55 -12.72 15.29
N ALA A 24 -0.24 -12.88 15.10
CA ALA A 24 0.81 -12.29 15.94
C ALA A 24 1.09 -10.82 15.65
N GLY A 25 1.14 -10.43 14.35
CA GLY A 25 1.52 -9.07 13.93
C GLY A 25 0.45 -8.01 14.16
N ASN A 26 0.89 -6.75 14.36
CA ASN A 26 0.05 -5.54 14.32
C ASN A 26 0.93 -4.28 14.39
N PRO A 27 0.91 -3.35 13.39
CA PRO A 27 0.17 -3.48 12.13
C PRO A 27 0.70 -4.60 11.23
N LEU A 28 -0.13 -5.05 10.30
CA LEU A 28 0.24 -5.97 9.22
C LEU A 28 0.44 -5.17 7.93
N SER A 29 1.58 -5.37 7.27
CA SER A 29 1.87 -4.78 5.96
C SER A 29 2.04 -5.90 4.95
N VAL A 30 1.17 -5.97 3.95
CA VAL A 30 1.12 -7.08 2.99
C VAL A 30 1.08 -6.54 1.57
N HIS A 31 1.98 -7.01 0.69
CA HIS A 31 1.89 -6.74 -0.74
C HIS A 31 0.60 -7.38 -1.27
N PHE A 32 -0.17 -6.61 -1.97
CA PHE A 32 -1.54 -6.97 -2.31
C PHE A 32 -1.91 -6.50 -3.71
N MET A 33 -2.28 -7.44 -4.54
CA MET A 33 -2.71 -7.21 -5.92
C MET A 33 -1.75 -6.29 -6.69
N GLU A 34 -0.45 -6.54 -6.49
CA GLU A 34 0.60 -5.84 -7.18
C GLU A 34 0.61 -6.21 -8.66
N SER A 35 0.52 -7.51 -8.95
CA SER A 35 0.52 -8.05 -10.30
C SER A 35 -0.76 -8.84 -10.63
N ARG A 36 -1.05 -8.97 -11.92
CA ARG A 36 -2.11 -9.87 -12.40
C ARG A 36 -1.84 -11.33 -12.06
N GLY A 37 -0.57 -11.72 -12.06
CA GLY A 37 -0.13 -13.07 -11.71
C GLY A 37 -0.51 -13.50 -10.29
N GLU A 38 -0.72 -12.54 -9.39
CA GLU A 38 -1.18 -12.83 -8.03
C GLU A 38 -2.60 -13.44 -8.04
N GLN A 39 -3.54 -12.83 -8.74
CA GLN A 39 -4.90 -13.38 -8.88
C GLN A 39 -4.87 -14.71 -9.65
N GLU A 40 -4.11 -14.77 -10.73
CA GLU A 40 -3.98 -15.99 -11.55
C GLU A 40 -3.45 -17.19 -10.77
N LEU A 41 -2.55 -16.94 -9.81
CA LEU A 41 -2.02 -18.02 -8.95
C LEU A 41 -3.13 -18.65 -8.09
N PHE A 42 -4.08 -17.85 -7.56
CA PHE A 42 -5.23 -18.38 -6.82
C PHE A 42 -6.20 -19.16 -7.73
N GLU A 43 -6.16 -18.93 -9.01
CA GLU A 43 -6.91 -19.67 -10.04
C GLU A 43 -6.10 -20.86 -10.60
N GLU A 44 -4.95 -21.17 -9.98
CA GLU A 44 -4.03 -22.25 -10.36
C GLU A 44 -3.59 -22.15 -11.84
N ARG A 45 -3.33 -20.94 -12.32
CA ARG A 45 -2.84 -20.64 -13.67
C ARG A 45 -1.84 -19.47 -13.67
N GLY A 46 -1.29 -19.19 -14.84
CA GLY A 46 -0.38 -18.06 -15.06
C GLY A 46 1.07 -18.30 -14.64
N PRO A 47 1.95 -17.30 -14.86
CA PRO A 47 3.40 -17.45 -14.72
C PRO A 47 3.88 -17.88 -13.33
N LEU A 48 3.23 -17.39 -12.26
CA LEU A 48 3.59 -17.75 -10.90
C LEU A 48 3.22 -19.22 -10.60
N HIS A 49 2.08 -19.69 -11.09
CA HIS A 49 1.68 -21.10 -10.96
C HIS A 49 2.63 -22.00 -11.73
N GLU A 50 2.95 -21.67 -12.98
CA GLU A 50 3.90 -22.45 -13.80
C GLU A 50 5.30 -22.50 -13.18
N ARG A 51 5.74 -21.39 -12.58
CA ARG A 51 6.99 -21.34 -11.83
C ARG A 51 6.96 -22.30 -10.63
N ASN A 52 5.90 -22.25 -9.83
CA ASN A 52 5.73 -23.13 -8.67
C ASN A 52 5.76 -24.61 -9.08
N LEU A 53 5.08 -24.99 -10.17
CA LEU A 53 5.12 -26.34 -10.69
C LEU A 53 6.55 -26.79 -11.06
N ARG A 54 7.32 -25.92 -11.74
CA ARG A 54 8.71 -26.22 -12.10
C ARG A 54 9.63 -26.39 -10.88
N GLU A 55 9.37 -25.60 -9.83
CA GLU A 55 10.15 -25.61 -8.60
C GLU A 55 9.66 -26.65 -7.58
N GLY A 56 8.60 -27.40 -7.91
CA GLY A 56 8.00 -28.38 -7.01
C GLY A 56 7.30 -27.77 -5.78
N VAL A 57 6.91 -26.48 -5.89
CA VAL A 57 6.20 -25.77 -4.83
C VAL A 57 4.70 -25.98 -4.99
N THR A 58 4.07 -26.56 -3.98
CA THR A 58 2.61 -26.65 -3.88
C THR A 58 2.07 -25.52 -3.03
N ILE A 59 0.90 -24.97 -3.41
CA ILE A 59 0.16 -23.98 -2.62
C ILE A 59 -1.00 -24.67 -1.90
N ASP A 60 -1.32 -24.19 -0.70
CA ASP A 60 -2.44 -24.68 0.13
C ASP A 60 -3.52 -23.63 0.39
N PHE A 61 -3.45 -22.53 -0.35
CA PHE A 61 -4.33 -21.37 -0.17
C PHE A 61 -5.25 -21.05 -1.36
N ALA A 62 -5.19 -21.83 -2.45
CA ALA A 62 -6.08 -21.63 -3.61
C ALA A 62 -7.57 -21.65 -3.24
N GLY A 63 -7.94 -22.42 -2.22
CA GLY A 63 -9.31 -22.50 -1.72
C GLY A 63 -9.93 -21.17 -1.22
N TYR A 64 -9.12 -20.12 -1.00
CA TYR A 64 -9.64 -18.78 -0.74
C TYR A 64 -10.17 -18.08 -2.01
N GLY A 65 -9.89 -18.60 -3.19
CA GLY A 65 -10.37 -18.13 -4.48
C GLY A 65 -9.75 -16.82 -4.99
N SER A 66 -9.14 -16.03 -4.11
CA SER A 66 -8.49 -14.75 -4.47
C SER A 66 -7.58 -14.24 -3.36
N PRO A 67 -6.64 -13.31 -3.68
CA PRO A 67 -5.87 -12.56 -2.68
C PRO A 67 -6.77 -11.89 -1.64
N ALA A 68 -7.85 -11.25 -2.08
CA ALA A 68 -8.83 -10.61 -1.19
C ALA A 68 -9.56 -11.63 -0.30
N GLY A 69 -9.94 -12.78 -0.85
CA GLY A 69 -10.53 -13.89 -0.10
C GLY A 69 -9.59 -14.39 1.00
N ARG A 70 -8.29 -14.50 0.70
CA ARG A 70 -7.29 -14.88 1.69
C ARG A 70 -7.14 -13.84 2.81
N ILE A 71 -7.01 -12.57 2.48
CA ILE A 71 -6.97 -11.51 3.49
C ILE A 71 -8.23 -11.55 4.37
N ALA A 72 -9.42 -11.59 3.74
CA ALA A 72 -10.67 -11.63 4.47
C ALA A 72 -10.85 -12.89 5.34
N GLY A 73 -10.38 -14.05 4.88
CA GLY A 73 -10.53 -15.32 5.60
C GLY A 73 -9.45 -15.60 6.66
N SER A 74 -8.25 -15.01 6.52
CA SER A 74 -7.10 -15.35 7.38
C SER A 74 -6.69 -14.26 8.36
N VAL A 75 -6.98 -12.98 8.05
CA VAL A 75 -6.59 -11.86 8.92
C VAL A 75 -7.71 -11.51 9.90
N PRO A 76 -7.42 -11.49 11.22
CA PRO A 76 -8.40 -11.05 12.21
C PRO A 76 -8.81 -9.58 11.96
N LYS A 77 -10.12 -9.31 12.05
CA LYS A 77 -10.71 -8.01 11.68
C LYS A 77 -10.27 -6.82 12.56
N GLU A 78 -9.74 -7.11 13.74
CA GLU A 78 -9.23 -6.10 14.68
C GLU A 78 -7.81 -5.64 14.38
N LYS A 79 -7.13 -6.24 13.42
CA LYS A 79 -5.77 -5.86 13.02
C LYS A 79 -5.75 -4.58 12.20
N ASN A 80 -4.74 -3.74 12.43
CA ASN A 80 -4.43 -2.64 11.54
C ASN A 80 -3.75 -3.20 10.30
N MET A 81 -4.33 -2.96 9.13
CA MET A 81 -3.95 -3.57 7.87
C MET A 81 -3.44 -2.53 6.90
N LEU A 82 -2.23 -2.70 6.41
CA LEU A 82 -1.65 -1.95 5.29
C LEU A 82 -1.62 -2.88 4.08
N LEU A 83 -2.41 -2.59 3.08
CA LEU A 83 -2.37 -3.26 1.78
C LEU A 83 -1.53 -2.43 0.83
N VAL A 84 -0.40 -2.98 0.39
CA VAL A 84 0.61 -2.26 -0.40
C VAL A 84 0.47 -2.60 -1.87
N HIS A 85 0.69 -1.63 -2.74
CA HIS A 85 0.53 -1.62 -4.20
C HIS A 85 -0.89 -1.41 -4.69
N ASN A 86 -1.78 -2.39 -4.57
CA ASN A 86 -3.19 -2.27 -4.94
C ASN A 86 -3.43 -2.00 -6.44
N THR A 87 -2.48 -2.34 -7.32
CA THR A 87 -2.48 -2.01 -8.75
C THR A 87 -3.75 -2.50 -9.45
N PHE A 88 -4.21 -3.70 -9.10
CA PHE A 88 -5.34 -4.36 -9.75
C PHE A 88 -6.57 -4.51 -8.84
N VAL A 89 -6.67 -3.68 -7.81
CA VAL A 89 -7.84 -3.65 -6.93
C VAL A 89 -9.05 -3.11 -7.70
N THR A 90 -10.16 -3.86 -7.63
CA THR A 90 -11.46 -3.44 -8.17
C THR A 90 -12.33 -2.81 -7.09
N GLU A 91 -13.39 -2.10 -7.49
CA GLU A 91 -14.36 -1.50 -6.57
C GLU A 91 -14.97 -2.55 -5.62
N GLN A 92 -15.34 -3.71 -6.13
CA GLN A 92 -15.91 -4.79 -5.33
C GLN A 92 -14.92 -5.31 -4.26
N ILE A 93 -13.64 -5.43 -4.61
CA ILE A 93 -12.59 -5.84 -3.67
C ILE A 93 -12.37 -4.78 -2.60
N ALA A 94 -12.27 -3.51 -3.03
CA ALA A 94 -12.07 -2.39 -2.13
C ALA A 94 -13.23 -2.28 -1.13
N ASP A 95 -14.46 -2.34 -1.60
CA ASP A 95 -15.67 -2.32 -0.78
C ASP A 95 -15.69 -3.47 0.23
N THR A 96 -15.41 -4.69 -0.22
CA THR A 96 -15.40 -5.88 0.65
C THR A 96 -14.41 -5.74 1.79
N LEU A 97 -13.17 -5.33 1.49
CA LEU A 97 -12.12 -5.20 2.49
C LEU A 97 -12.33 -3.97 3.39
N GLN A 98 -12.82 -2.86 2.81
CA GLN A 98 -13.17 -1.67 3.57
C GLN A 98 -14.31 -1.94 4.56
N HIS A 99 -15.32 -2.68 4.13
CA HIS A 99 -16.42 -3.09 5.01
C HIS A 99 -15.95 -3.98 6.17
N ARG A 100 -14.99 -4.88 5.90
CA ARG A 100 -14.44 -5.81 6.89
C ARG A 100 -13.56 -5.13 7.95
N PHE A 101 -12.64 -4.25 7.52
CA PHE A 101 -11.63 -3.67 8.40
C PHE A 101 -11.96 -2.24 8.84
N GLY A 102 -12.83 -1.55 8.13
CA GLY A 102 -13.19 -0.16 8.42
C GLY A 102 -11.96 0.75 8.47
N ASN A 103 -11.89 1.57 9.51
CA ASN A 103 -10.78 2.50 9.74
C ASN A 103 -9.44 1.81 10.11
N ARG A 104 -9.36 0.48 10.14
CA ARG A 104 -8.11 -0.26 10.33
C ARG A 104 -7.42 -0.61 9.03
N LEU A 105 -8.07 -0.36 7.89
CA LEU A 105 -7.48 -0.56 6.57
C LEU A 105 -6.84 0.73 6.09
N THR A 106 -5.59 0.64 5.64
CA THR A 106 -4.89 1.69 4.90
C THR A 106 -4.42 1.12 3.57
N TRP A 107 -4.78 1.78 2.49
CA TRP A 107 -4.29 1.51 1.14
C TRP A 107 -2.97 2.24 0.93
N VAL A 108 -1.88 1.51 0.78
CA VAL A 108 -0.55 2.09 0.54
C VAL A 108 -0.23 2.01 -0.94
N LEU A 109 -0.05 3.15 -1.58
CA LEU A 109 0.15 3.26 -3.02
C LEU A 109 1.62 3.52 -3.34
N CYS A 110 2.17 2.74 -4.28
CA CYS A 110 3.55 2.86 -4.76
C CYS A 110 3.54 3.04 -6.30
N PRO A 111 3.00 4.16 -6.82
CA PRO A 111 2.65 4.29 -8.23
C PRO A 111 3.83 4.14 -9.19
N ARG A 112 5.03 4.58 -8.82
CA ARG A 112 6.20 4.48 -9.69
C ARG A 112 6.73 3.05 -9.77
N SER A 113 6.79 2.35 -8.62
CA SER A 113 7.12 0.92 -8.58
C SER A 113 6.13 0.10 -9.41
N ASN A 114 4.83 0.35 -9.25
CA ASN A 114 3.78 -0.33 -9.99
C ASN A 114 3.87 -0.10 -11.50
N ASP A 115 4.13 1.15 -11.93
CA ASP A 115 4.33 1.49 -13.33
C ASP A 115 5.59 0.79 -13.91
N PHE A 116 6.67 0.74 -13.14
CA PHE A 116 7.91 0.07 -13.55
C PHE A 116 7.73 -1.45 -13.72
N ILE A 117 7.04 -2.11 -12.80
CA ILE A 117 6.89 -3.58 -12.78
C ILE A 117 5.79 -4.04 -13.74
N GLU A 118 4.63 -3.37 -13.72
CA GLU A 118 3.40 -3.84 -14.36
C GLU A 118 2.93 -2.93 -15.50
N GLY A 119 3.55 -1.76 -15.71
CA GLY A 119 3.06 -0.77 -16.66
C GLY A 119 1.66 -0.25 -16.31
N ALA A 120 1.31 -0.28 -15.02
CA ALA A 120 -0.01 0.09 -14.51
C ALA A 120 0.12 0.86 -13.19
N THR A 121 -0.88 1.64 -12.84
CA THR A 121 -0.93 2.40 -11.60
C THR A 121 -2.15 2.01 -10.77
N PRO A 122 -2.09 2.13 -9.43
CA PRO A 122 -3.23 1.80 -8.58
C PRO A 122 -4.40 2.77 -8.84
N PRO A 123 -5.66 2.33 -8.68
CA PRO A 123 -6.84 3.14 -8.92
C PRO A 123 -7.07 4.15 -7.79
N ALA A 124 -6.22 5.20 -7.73
CA ALA A 124 -6.16 6.14 -6.62
C ALA A 124 -7.49 6.88 -6.38
N GLU A 125 -8.15 7.36 -7.44
CA GLU A 125 -9.46 8.03 -7.33
C GLU A 125 -10.53 7.11 -6.73
N LEU A 126 -10.56 5.84 -7.15
CA LEU A 126 -11.48 4.85 -6.60
C LEU A 126 -11.24 4.65 -5.10
N LEU A 127 -10.00 4.40 -4.72
CA LEU A 127 -9.63 4.15 -3.32
C LEU A 127 -9.84 5.37 -2.45
N HIS A 128 -9.55 6.58 -2.97
CA HIS A 128 -9.81 7.84 -2.31
C HIS A 128 -11.31 8.03 -2.02
N ARG A 129 -12.15 7.78 -3.02
CA ARG A 129 -13.61 7.89 -2.89
C ARG A 129 -14.19 6.92 -1.85
N LEU A 130 -13.66 5.71 -1.76
CA LEU A 130 -14.22 4.64 -0.94
C LEU A 130 -13.72 4.63 0.52
N SER A 131 -12.47 4.99 0.77
CA SER A 131 -11.89 4.66 2.07
C SER A 131 -11.44 5.86 2.91
N GLY A 132 -10.96 6.89 2.31
CA GLY A 132 -10.37 8.02 3.04
C GLY A 132 -9.04 7.72 3.77
N ARG A 133 -8.60 6.46 3.90
CA ARG A 133 -7.32 6.09 4.50
C ARG A 133 -6.35 5.60 3.45
N ILE A 134 -5.55 6.54 2.93
CA ILE A 134 -4.51 6.28 1.95
C ILE A 134 -3.17 6.74 2.51
N ALA A 135 -2.12 5.97 2.20
CA ALA A 135 -0.74 6.36 2.39
C ALA A 135 0.04 6.12 1.09
N VAL A 136 1.20 6.73 0.97
CA VAL A 136 2.08 6.58 -0.20
C VAL A 136 3.43 6.05 0.26
N GLY A 137 4.00 5.15 -0.52
CA GLY A 137 5.33 4.58 -0.35
C GLY A 137 6.11 4.62 -1.66
N THR A 138 7.43 4.53 -1.58
CA THR A 138 8.32 4.53 -2.74
C THR A 138 8.67 3.13 -3.22
N ASP A 139 8.39 2.13 -2.39
CA ASP A 139 8.99 0.80 -2.54
C ASP A 139 10.53 0.86 -2.52
N SER A 140 11.21 -0.12 -3.06
CA SER A 140 12.66 -0.21 -3.07
C SER A 140 13.27 0.39 -4.35
N LEU A 141 14.59 0.67 -4.31
CA LEU A 141 15.33 1.06 -5.52
C LEU A 141 15.46 -0.06 -6.56
N ALA A 142 15.00 -1.27 -6.27
CA ALA A 142 14.93 -2.36 -7.25
C ALA A 142 13.79 -2.15 -8.26
N SER A 143 12.74 -1.44 -7.87
CA SER A 143 11.57 -1.14 -8.68
C SER A 143 11.31 0.37 -8.85
N ASN A 144 12.24 1.20 -8.39
CA ASN A 144 12.13 2.66 -8.46
C ASN A 144 13.51 3.28 -8.68
N ASP A 145 13.58 4.39 -9.40
CA ASP A 145 14.84 5.13 -9.66
C ASP A 145 15.14 6.17 -8.57
N SER A 146 14.21 6.38 -7.62
CA SER A 146 14.33 7.37 -6.56
C SER A 146 13.46 6.99 -5.35
N LEU A 147 13.92 7.37 -4.15
CA LEU A 147 13.11 7.29 -2.92
C LEU A 147 12.46 8.64 -2.59
N SER A 148 12.15 9.43 -3.60
CA SER A 148 11.52 10.73 -3.47
C SER A 148 10.00 10.60 -3.35
N MET A 149 9.46 10.91 -2.18
CA MET A 149 8.01 10.95 -1.97
C MET A 149 7.32 11.95 -2.91
N ILE A 150 7.97 13.08 -3.24
CA ILE A 150 7.40 14.07 -4.16
C ILE A 150 7.22 13.47 -5.57
N ASP A 151 8.13 12.61 -6.02
CA ASP A 151 8.00 11.97 -7.32
C ASP A 151 6.87 10.94 -7.35
N GLU A 152 6.58 10.29 -6.24
CA GLU A 152 5.36 9.46 -6.12
C GLU A 152 4.10 10.34 -6.21
N LEU A 153 4.05 11.46 -5.49
CA LEU A 153 2.88 12.34 -5.48
C LEU A 153 2.59 12.98 -6.83
N LYS A 154 3.58 13.15 -7.70
CA LYS A 154 3.39 13.63 -9.08
C LYS A 154 2.58 12.65 -9.93
N ARG A 155 2.49 11.38 -9.54
CA ARG A 155 1.79 10.32 -10.29
C ARG A 155 0.27 10.35 -10.09
N PHE A 156 -0.24 11.25 -9.26
CA PHE A 156 -1.67 11.42 -8.97
C PHE A 156 -2.16 12.83 -9.30
N PRO A 157 -2.02 13.31 -10.56
CA PRO A 157 -2.39 14.68 -10.92
C PRO A 157 -3.89 14.96 -10.74
N GLU A 158 -4.73 13.94 -10.80
CA GLU A 158 -6.18 13.98 -10.62
C GLU A 158 -6.61 14.22 -9.17
N ILE A 159 -5.72 13.95 -8.20
CA ILE A 159 -6.01 14.16 -6.78
C ILE A 159 -5.51 15.55 -6.35
N PRO A 160 -6.30 16.35 -5.63
CA PRO A 160 -5.88 17.65 -5.14
C PRO A 160 -4.58 17.60 -4.32
N LEU A 161 -3.68 18.57 -4.54
CA LEU A 161 -2.37 18.58 -3.86
C LEU A 161 -2.44 18.50 -2.33
N PRO A 162 -3.37 19.20 -1.63
CA PRO A 162 -3.48 19.06 -0.19
C PRO A 162 -3.75 17.63 0.28
N GLU A 163 -4.57 16.88 -0.46
CA GLU A 163 -4.90 15.48 -0.16
C GLU A 163 -3.71 14.55 -0.40
N ARG A 164 -3.01 14.73 -1.52
CA ARG A 164 -1.74 14.00 -1.79
C ARG A 164 -0.71 14.21 -0.69
N LEU A 165 -0.58 15.45 -0.19
CA LEU A 165 0.32 15.76 0.92
C LEU A 165 -0.13 15.10 2.23
N GLN A 166 -1.44 15.01 2.48
CA GLN A 166 -1.96 14.25 3.63
C GLN A 166 -1.61 12.76 3.54
N TRP A 167 -1.72 12.14 2.36
CA TRP A 167 -1.33 10.75 2.15
C TRP A 167 0.15 10.49 2.48
N ALA A 168 1.03 11.40 2.10
CA ALA A 168 2.47 11.31 2.33
C ALA A 168 2.92 11.70 3.74
N THR A 169 2.03 12.23 4.57
CA THR A 169 2.34 12.71 5.92
C THR A 169 1.45 12.06 6.96
N ARG A 170 0.25 12.58 7.16
CA ARG A 170 -0.70 12.09 8.16
C ARG A 170 -1.15 10.66 7.86
N GLY A 171 -1.45 10.34 6.61
CA GLY A 171 -1.85 8.98 6.20
C GLY A 171 -0.80 7.94 6.55
N GLY A 172 0.47 8.21 6.24
CA GLY A 172 1.60 7.34 6.62
C GLY A 172 1.76 7.23 8.14
N ALA A 173 1.64 8.34 8.88
CA ALA A 173 1.76 8.32 10.33
C ALA A 173 0.63 7.50 11.00
N GLU A 174 -0.61 7.67 10.56
CA GLU A 174 -1.76 6.88 11.04
C GLU A 174 -1.61 5.40 10.70
N ALA A 175 -1.16 5.07 9.48
CA ALA A 175 -0.92 3.71 9.04
C ALA A 175 0.09 2.98 9.93
N LEU A 176 1.14 3.68 10.33
CA LEU A 176 2.22 3.16 11.17
C LEU A 176 1.92 3.26 12.68
N GLY A 177 0.81 3.88 13.08
CA GLY A 177 0.46 4.11 14.49
C GLY A 177 1.40 5.07 15.21
N ILE A 178 1.99 6.04 14.50
CA ILE A 178 2.90 7.06 15.03
C ILE A 178 2.31 8.48 14.98
N ASP A 179 1.05 8.59 14.66
CA ASP A 179 0.32 9.85 14.52
C ASP A 179 0.23 10.66 15.81
N ALA A 180 0.47 10.04 16.97
CA ALA A 180 0.58 10.75 18.23
C ALA A 180 1.75 11.74 18.29
N TRP A 181 2.81 11.55 17.48
CA TRP A 181 3.99 12.40 17.48
C TRP A 181 4.49 12.83 16.08
N ALA A 182 3.93 12.27 15.00
CA ALA A 182 4.33 12.57 13.62
C ALA A 182 3.10 12.88 12.73
N GLY A 183 3.34 13.18 11.46
CA GLY A 183 2.34 13.33 10.41
C GLY A 183 1.64 14.69 10.33
N SER A 184 1.77 15.56 11.35
CA SER A 184 1.19 16.92 11.35
C SER A 184 1.97 17.85 12.29
N PHE A 185 1.73 19.15 12.17
CA PHE A 185 2.29 20.20 13.04
C PHE A 185 1.42 20.51 14.26
N ASP A 186 0.55 19.61 14.66
CA ASP A 186 -0.29 19.82 15.84
C ASP A 186 0.57 19.97 17.12
N ILE A 187 0.05 20.72 18.08
CA ILE A 187 0.74 21.00 19.36
C ILE A 187 1.11 19.69 20.05
N GLY A 188 2.37 19.55 20.43
CA GLY A 188 2.91 18.38 21.11
C GLY A 188 3.56 17.35 20.17
N LYS A 189 3.39 17.46 18.86
CA LYS A 189 4.05 16.56 17.90
C LYS A 189 5.45 17.07 17.51
N ARG A 190 6.27 16.15 17.00
CA ARG A 190 7.64 16.41 16.53
C ARG A 190 7.91 15.73 15.18
N PRO A 191 7.16 16.10 14.12
CA PRO A 191 7.23 15.40 12.84
C PRO A 191 8.51 15.69 12.05
N GLY A 192 9.27 16.72 12.45
CA GLY A 192 10.24 17.35 11.56
C GLY A 192 9.57 18.27 10.55
N ALA A 193 10.36 18.94 9.70
CA ALA A 193 9.83 19.78 8.64
C ALA A 193 10.51 19.50 7.30
N VAL A 194 9.72 19.46 6.24
CA VAL A 194 10.16 19.26 4.86
C VAL A 194 9.75 20.47 4.05
N LEU A 195 10.72 21.11 3.39
CA LEU A 195 10.47 22.16 2.41
C LEU A 195 10.19 21.52 1.04
N ILE A 196 9.10 21.91 0.42
CA ILE A 196 8.75 21.52 -0.95
C ILE A 196 8.94 22.74 -1.84
N THR A 197 9.64 22.57 -2.95
CA THR A 197 9.84 23.58 -3.99
C THR A 197 9.17 23.15 -5.29
N GLY A 198 8.93 24.08 -6.22
CA GLY A 198 8.30 23.76 -7.50
C GLY A 198 6.80 23.50 -7.39
N ILE A 199 6.11 24.26 -6.55
CA ILE A 199 4.64 24.27 -6.48
C ILE A 199 4.13 25.39 -7.37
N ASP A 200 3.19 25.10 -8.26
CA ASP A 200 2.33 26.09 -8.88
C ASP A 200 1.24 26.46 -7.87
N TRP A 201 1.32 27.66 -7.34
CA TRP A 201 0.40 28.12 -6.29
C TRP A 201 -0.98 28.53 -6.82
N ASP A 202 -1.07 28.89 -8.10
CA ASP A 202 -2.35 29.27 -8.72
C ASP A 202 -3.16 28.01 -9.05
N ALA A 203 -2.50 27.00 -9.60
CA ALA A 203 -3.12 25.70 -9.92
C ALA A 203 -3.10 24.69 -8.76
N LEU A 204 -2.40 24.98 -7.66
CA LEU A 204 -2.16 24.07 -6.53
C LEU A 204 -1.68 22.69 -6.97
N THR A 205 -0.63 22.65 -7.79
CA THR A 205 -0.05 21.42 -8.30
C THR A 205 1.47 21.37 -8.23
N LEU A 206 2.03 20.17 -8.30
CA LEU A 206 3.48 19.96 -8.35
C LEU A 206 3.97 20.11 -9.78
N LEU A 207 4.93 21.00 -9.99
CA LEU A 207 5.62 21.14 -11.26
C LEU A 207 6.56 19.93 -11.52
N PRO A 208 6.95 19.63 -12.76
CA PRO A 208 7.86 18.51 -13.08
C PRO A 208 9.16 18.53 -12.28
N HIS A 209 9.71 19.73 -12.01
CA HIS A 209 10.94 19.94 -11.24
C HIS A 209 10.71 20.08 -9.72
N ALA A 210 9.48 19.84 -9.24
CA ALA A 210 9.21 19.89 -7.80
C ALA A 210 10.11 18.90 -7.05
N ALA A 211 10.63 19.34 -5.92
CA ALA A 211 11.53 18.57 -5.08
C ALA A 211 11.25 18.81 -3.60
N SER A 212 11.73 17.93 -2.75
CA SER A 212 11.63 18.07 -1.31
C SER A 212 12.99 18.01 -0.63
N ARG A 213 13.12 18.72 0.49
CA ARG A 213 14.31 18.72 1.34
C ARG A 213 13.90 18.81 2.80
N ARG A 214 14.42 17.89 3.62
CA ARG A 214 14.26 17.99 5.07
C ARG A 214 15.02 19.20 5.60
N ILE A 215 14.42 19.99 6.48
CA ILE A 215 14.99 21.20 7.08
C ILE A 215 15.03 21.15 8.61
N LEU A 216 14.27 20.26 9.25
CA LEU A 216 14.27 19.98 10.69
C LEU A 216 14.17 18.47 10.95
#